data_363136b8b9d13f7fb8230a1c327544be
#
_entry.id   363136b8b9d13f7fb8230a1c327544be
#
_cell.length_a   1.000
_cell.length_b   1.000
_cell.length_c   1.000
_cell.angle_alpha   90.00
_cell.angle_beta   90.00
_cell.angle_gamma   90.00
#
_symmetry.space_group_name_H-M   'P 1'
#
loop_
_entity.id
_entity.type
_entity.pdbx_description
1 polymer ?
#
loop_
_entity_poly.entity_id
_entity_poly.type
_entity_poly.pdbx_seq_one_letter_code
_entity_poly.pdbx_strand_id
1 'polypeptide(L)'
;MKKFLFNAFFLSLSIGLFVGVYWFHWFRPTLQPGQEVTFIAEPPAAPEVPIVRDAPDTEVRTSDRNPTIDIEAVASGLDTPWDIVFTSPTRMLVTERPGQIRVIENGVLEKQPIHVFSEVVEKGEDGLMSLALDPNYPQNHFLYAAIAYADGQRLWLKVMRFVDAGDTLADSFMVIDRIPAAQYHSGCRIAFGPDGKLYITTGDATDGNLAQDLESLAGKILRINSDGTIPADNPFVGSAIWSYGHRNPQGLAWQPDTGILYETEHGPTVFDGPAGGDEVNVIERGGNYGWPLVSHEKSRAGMISPLLVFTPAEAPGSLMIYSGRVFPEWRGDLFFGALKGEGLMRIRLDESNPKQIASYGKLREVSFGRIRAVVEGPDGNIYFTTSNRDGRGQPSPLDDRIFRLRAGD
;
A
#
# COMPACT_ATOMS: atom_id res chain seq x y z
N MET A 1 39.93 -9.50 -45.69
CA MET A 1 38.73 -9.33 -44.85
C MET A 1 39.00 -8.67 -43.50
N LYS A 2 40.12 -8.82 -42.81
CA LYS A 2 40.39 -8.20 -41.47
C LYS A 2 40.67 -6.69 -41.49
N LYS A 3 41.08 -6.09 -42.60
CA LYS A 3 41.35 -4.63 -42.71
C LYS A 3 40.08 -3.78 -42.95
N PHE A 4 39.01 -4.38 -43.44
CA PHE A 4 37.74 -3.63 -43.69
C PHE A 4 36.89 -3.47 -42.41
N LEU A 5 37.00 -4.35 -41.46
CA LEU A 5 36.27 -4.28 -40.15
C LEU A 5 36.87 -3.25 -39.20
N PHE A 6 38.17 -2.95 -39.29
CA PHE A 6 38.84 -1.99 -38.42
C PHE A 6 38.47 -0.52 -38.76
N ASN A 7 38.30 -0.23 -40.05
CA ASN A 7 37.92 1.12 -40.48
C ASN A 7 36.44 1.44 -40.24
N ALA A 8 35.55 0.45 -40.19
CA ALA A 8 34.14 0.66 -39.87
C ALA A 8 33.95 0.98 -38.39
N PHE A 9 34.77 0.41 -37.49
CA PHE A 9 34.68 0.64 -36.03
C PHE A 9 35.16 2.08 -35.66
N PHE A 10 36.20 2.59 -36.30
CA PHE A 10 36.67 3.96 -36.06
C PHE A 10 35.73 5.04 -36.64
N LEU A 11 35.04 4.75 -37.75
CA LEU A 11 34.08 5.69 -38.34
C LEU A 11 32.81 5.82 -37.46
N SER A 12 32.33 4.75 -36.82
CA SER A 12 31.18 4.77 -35.94
C SER A 12 31.48 5.49 -34.61
N LEU A 13 32.69 5.37 -34.07
CA LEU A 13 33.10 6.09 -32.86
C LEU A 13 33.25 7.63 -33.10
N SER A 14 33.75 8.03 -34.30
CA SER A 14 33.92 9.43 -34.67
C SER A 14 32.58 10.13 -34.88
N ILE A 15 31.60 9.46 -35.47
CA ILE A 15 30.23 10.00 -35.66
C ILE A 15 29.49 10.12 -34.35
N GLY A 16 29.62 9.13 -33.45
CA GLY A 16 29.01 9.19 -32.10
C GLY A 16 29.53 10.35 -31.24
N LEU A 17 30.83 10.63 -31.29
CA LEU A 17 31.45 11.77 -30.59
C LEU A 17 31.04 13.13 -31.19
N PHE A 18 30.91 13.23 -32.52
CA PHE A 18 30.48 14.47 -33.17
C PHE A 18 29.02 14.79 -32.92
N VAL A 19 28.14 13.82 -32.90
CA VAL A 19 26.72 14.03 -32.58
C VAL A 19 26.54 14.39 -31.10
N GLY A 20 27.28 13.73 -30.17
CA GLY A 20 27.25 14.07 -28.74
C GLY A 20 27.73 15.49 -28.43
N VAL A 21 28.79 15.94 -29.08
CA VAL A 21 29.33 17.30 -28.89
C VAL A 21 28.42 18.36 -29.53
N TYR A 22 27.80 18.07 -30.68
CA TYR A 22 26.84 18.97 -31.32
C TYR A 22 25.55 19.12 -30.51
N TRP A 23 25.06 18.03 -29.89
CA TRP A 23 23.87 18.07 -29.02
C TRP A 23 24.11 18.90 -27.77
N PHE A 24 25.32 18.79 -27.17
CA PHE A 24 25.68 19.51 -25.95
C PHE A 24 25.87 21.03 -26.18
N HIS A 25 26.15 21.47 -27.42
CA HIS A 25 26.32 22.88 -27.71
C HIS A 25 25.06 23.63 -28.13
N TRP A 26 24.01 22.90 -28.63
CA TRP A 26 22.76 23.53 -29.11
C TRP A 26 21.65 23.59 -28.08
N PHE A 27 21.73 22.85 -27.00
CA PHE A 27 20.71 22.82 -25.94
C PHE A 27 21.18 23.35 -24.57
N ARG A 28 22.16 24.29 -24.56
CA ARG A 28 22.37 25.08 -23.33
C ARG A 28 21.32 26.19 -23.30
N PRO A 29 20.41 26.23 -22.29
CA PRO A 29 19.62 27.45 -22.07
C PRO A 29 20.57 28.57 -21.75
N THR A 30 20.60 29.63 -22.59
CA THR A 30 21.29 30.87 -22.31
C THR A 30 20.57 31.58 -21.18
N LEU A 31 21.10 31.46 -19.97
CA LEU A 31 20.68 32.34 -18.87
C LEU A 31 21.02 33.77 -19.23
N GLN A 32 20.03 34.62 -19.29
CA GLN A 32 20.21 36.08 -19.47
C GLN A 32 20.95 36.63 -18.23
N PRO A 33 21.96 37.48 -18.40
CA PRO A 33 22.61 38.11 -17.25
C PRO A 33 21.64 39.09 -16.58
N GLY A 34 21.30 38.80 -15.29
CA GLY A 34 20.49 39.69 -14.47
C GLY A 34 19.26 39.11 -13.81
N GLN A 35 18.96 37.82 -13.97
CA GLN A 35 17.95 37.17 -13.12
C GLN A 35 18.57 36.70 -11.79
N GLU A 36 18.32 37.45 -10.74
CA GLU A 36 18.51 36.98 -9.36
C GLU A 36 17.56 35.81 -9.13
N VAL A 37 18.11 34.62 -8.91
CA VAL A 37 17.36 33.48 -8.43
C VAL A 37 17.03 33.75 -6.96
N THR A 38 15.81 34.19 -6.70
CA THR A 38 15.31 34.29 -5.31
C THR A 38 15.18 32.87 -4.78
N PHE A 39 16.13 32.45 -3.96
CA PHE A 39 15.98 31.23 -3.18
C PHE A 39 14.82 31.44 -2.23
N ILE A 40 13.74 30.70 -2.43
CA ILE A 40 12.68 30.57 -1.41
C ILE A 40 13.37 29.95 -0.20
N ALA A 41 13.26 30.62 0.95
CA ALA A 41 13.83 30.12 2.19
C ALA A 41 13.42 28.66 2.40
N GLU A 42 14.39 27.79 2.72
CA GLU A 42 14.13 26.41 3.06
C GLU A 42 13.03 26.35 4.13
N PRO A 43 12.02 25.49 3.95
CA PRO A 43 11.04 25.28 5.00
C PRO A 43 11.78 24.82 6.27
N PRO A 44 11.31 25.21 7.48
CA PRO A 44 11.94 24.78 8.71
C PRO A 44 12.00 23.26 8.75
N ALA A 45 13.15 22.72 9.15
CA ALA A 45 13.35 21.28 9.29
C ALA A 45 12.23 20.69 10.14
N ALA A 46 11.55 19.67 9.62
CA ALA A 46 10.57 18.92 10.39
C ALA A 46 11.28 18.35 11.64
N PRO A 47 10.60 18.32 12.80
CA PRO A 47 11.18 17.73 13.99
C PRO A 47 11.57 16.28 13.70
N GLU A 48 12.82 15.92 14.01
CA GLU A 48 13.28 14.53 13.92
C GLU A 48 12.44 13.67 14.86
N VAL A 49 11.60 12.81 14.29
CA VAL A 49 10.98 11.73 15.06
C VAL A 49 12.08 10.70 15.31
N PRO A 50 12.38 10.31 16.57
CA PRO A 50 13.42 9.33 16.83
C PRO A 50 13.04 8.00 16.18
N ILE A 51 13.84 7.54 15.23
CA ILE A 51 13.76 6.18 14.70
C ILE A 51 14.06 5.25 15.87
N VAL A 52 13.19 4.30 16.15
CA VAL A 52 13.46 3.26 17.14
C VAL A 52 14.58 2.38 16.58
N ARG A 53 15.82 2.70 16.98
CA ARG A 53 17.00 1.91 16.64
C ARG A 53 17.02 0.70 17.56
N ASP A 54 17.13 -0.48 16.96
CA ASP A 54 17.33 -1.72 17.70
C ASP A 54 16.36 -1.91 18.89
N ALA A 55 15.04 -1.80 18.63
CA ALA A 55 14.16 -2.59 19.46
C ALA A 55 14.59 -4.04 19.17
N PRO A 56 15.26 -4.74 20.13
CA PRO A 56 15.59 -6.14 19.89
C PRO A 56 14.29 -6.79 19.42
N ASP A 57 14.41 -7.87 18.66
CA ASP A 57 13.33 -8.85 18.47
C ASP A 57 12.90 -9.27 19.90
N THR A 58 12.29 -8.32 20.56
CA THR A 58 11.72 -8.52 21.87
C THR A 58 10.49 -9.30 21.51
N GLU A 59 10.68 -10.65 21.48
CA GLU A 59 9.59 -11.52 21.86
C GLU A 59 8.73 -10.68 22.78
N VAL A 60 7.49 -10.35 22.36
CA VAL A 60 6.58 -9.61 23.22
C VAL A 60 6.72 -10.29 24.56
N ARG A 61 7.50 -9.69 25.45
CA ARG A 61 7.69 -10.27 26.77
C ARG A 61 6.32 -10.23 27.38
N THR A 62 5.70 -11.39 27.43
CA THR A 62 4.38 -11.72 27.89
C THR A 62 4.22 -11.45 29.39
N SER A 63 4.64 -10.28 29.87
CA SER A 63 4.24 -9.81 31.17
C SER A 63 2.83 -9.23 31.19
N ASP A 64 2.31 -8.85 30.01
CA ASP A 64 0.94 -8.39 29.87
C ASP A 64 0.14 -9.55 29.26
N ARG A 65 -0.90 -9.96 29.96
CA ARG A 65 -1.79 -11.05 29.64
C ARG A 65 -2.20 -10.99 28.18
N ASN A 66 -1.52 -11.78 27.31
CA ASN A 66 -2.07 -11.99 25.98
C ASN A 66 -3.40 -12.73 26.16
N PRO A 67 -4.47 -12.27 25.52
CA PRO A 67 -5.74 -12.99 25.58
C PRO A 67 -5.58 -14.40 25.01
N THR A 68 -6.36 -15.36 25.52
CA THR A 68 -6.49 -16.65 24.87
C THR A 68 -7.18 -16.43 23.52
N ILE A 69 -6.63 -17.00 22.46
CA ILE A 69 -7.12 -16.81 21.09
C ILE A 69 -7.54 -18.14 20.53
N ASP A 70 -8.75 -18.18 19.99
CA ASP A 70 -9.22 -19.24 19.10
C ASP A 70 -9.17 -18.75 17.65
N ILE A 71 -8.73 -19.63 16.73
CA ILE A 71 -8.65 -19.33 15.31
C ILE A 71 -9.58 -20.24 14.54
N GLU A 72 -10.51 -19.63 13.82
CA GLU A 72 -11.54 -20.33 13.04
C GLU A 72 -11.39 -20.01 11.54
N ALA A 73 -11.44 -21.04 10.70
CA ALA A 73 -11.53 -20.86 9.25
C ALA A 73 -12.96 -20.48 8.87
N VAL A 74 -13.14 -19.30 8.26
CA VAL A 74 -14.44 -18.77 7.83
C VAL A 74 -14.76 -19.18 6.39
N ALA A 75 -13.75 -19.16 5.52
CA ALA A 75 -13.87 -19.57 4.12
C ALA A 75 -12.56 -20.19 3.65
N SER A 76 -12.64 -21.05 2.63
CA SER A 76 -11.50 -21.72 2.01
C SER A 76 -11.70 -21.88 0.50
N GLY A 77 -10.61 -22.14 -0.24
CA GLY A 77 -10.65 -22.33 -1.68
C GLY A 77 -10.78 -21.01 -2.45
N LEU A 78 -10.32 -19.92 -1.88
CA LEU A 78 -10.19 -18.62 -2.56
C LEU A 78 -8.93 -18.58 -3.43
N ASP A 79 -8.92 -17.71 -4.42
CA ASP A 79 -7.77 -17.49 -5.30
C ASP A 79 -7.12 -16.14 -5.02
N THR A 80 -6.03 -16.18 -4.24
CA THR A 80 -5.22 -14.99 -3.90
C THR A 80 -6.09 -13.82 -3.40
N PRO A 81 -6.84 -14.00 -2.30
CA PRO A 81 -7.72 -12.96 -1.76
C PRO A 81 -6.89 -11.77 -1.30
N TRP A 82 -7.25 -10.57 -1.79
CA TRP A 82 -6.44 -9.38 -1.59
C TRP A 82 -7.01 -8.46 -0.50
N ASP A 83 -8.34 -8.29 -0.45
CA ASP A 83 -9.00 -7.40 0.51
C ASP A 83 -10.36 -7.94 0.96
N ILE A 84 -10.82 -7.48 2.14
CA ILE A 84 -12.12 -7.81 2.73
C ILE A 84 -12.83 -6.53 3.14
N VAL A 85 -14.11 -6.41 2.79
CA VAL A 85 -15.01 -5.40 3.36
C VAL A 85 -16.31 -6.06 3.85
N PHE A 86 -16.87 -5.56 4.94
CA PHE A 86 -18.15 -6.02 5.49
C PHE A 86 -19.28 -5.08 5.08
N THR A 87 -20.19 -5.53 4.26
CA THR A 87 -21.37 -4.77 3.80
C THR A 87 -22.54 -4.88 4.78
N SER A 88 -22.54 -5.91 5.61
CA SER A 88 -23.46 -6.10 6.74
C SER A 88 -22.78 -6.96 7.83
N PRO A 89 -23.40 -7.16 8.99
CA PRO A 89 -22.86 -8.06 10.02
C PRO A 89 -22.67 -9.52 9.55
N THR A 90 -23.37 -9.95 8.51
CA THR A 90 -23.34 -11.32 8.00
C THR A 90 -22.81 -11.44 6.58
N ARG A 91 -22.54 -10.32 5.91
CA ARG A 91 -22.10 -10.32 4.50
C ARG A 91 -20.77 -9.60 4.36
N MET A 92 -19.79 -10.30 3.80
CA MET A 92 -18.50 -9.73 3.41
C MET A 92 -18.26 -9.92 1.92
N LEU A 93 -17.59 -8.94 1.31
CA LEU A 93 -17.06 -9.01 -0.03
C LEU A 93 -15.55 -9.18 0.05
N VAL A 94 -15.02 -10.02 -0.82
CA VAL A 94 -13.60 -10.36 -0.89
C VAL A 94 -13.14 -10.23 -2.33
N THR A 95 -12.07 -9.48 -2.57
CA THR A 95 -11.43 -9.47 -3.88
C THR A 95 -10.53 -10.68 -4.03
N GLU A 96 -10.60 -11.32 -5.19
CA GLU A 96 -9.59 -12.27 -5.66
C GLU A 96 -8.77 -11.58 -6.75
N ARG A 97 -7.44 -11.63 -6.63
CA ARG A 97 -6.49 -10.91 -7.50
C ARG A 97 -6.71 -11.16 -9.00
N PRO A 98 -7.13 -12.37 -9.45
CA PRO A 98 -7.46 -12.62 -10.87
C PRO A 98 -8.64 -11.80 -11.42
N GLY A 99 -9.39 -11.06 -10.60
CA GLY A 99 -10.42 -10.13 -11.07
C GLY A 99 -11.83 -10.45 -10.62
N GLN A 100 -12.02 -11.22 -9.56
CA GLN A 100 -13.34 -11.57 -9.05
C GLN A 100 -13.62 -10.91 -7.71
N ILE A 101 -14.87 -10.50 -7.47
CA ILE A 101 -15.36 -10.18 -6.12
C ILE A 101 -16.24 -11.35 -5.66
N ARG A 102 -15.82 -12.00 -4.57
CA ARG A 102 -16.54 -13.10 -3.93
C ARG A 102 -17.40 -12.60 -2.80
N VAL A 103 -18.47 -13.31 -2.54
CA VAL A 103 -19.40 -13.05 -1.44
C VAL A 103 -19.31 -14.18 -0.42
N ILE A 104 -19.18 -13.82 0.85
CA ILE A 104 -19.41 -14.73 1.96
C ILE A 104 -20.63 -14.21 2.72
N GLU A 105 -21.71 -14.97 2.69
CA GLU A 105 -22.98 -14.64 3.34
C GLU A 105 -23.28 -15.66 4.44
N ASN A 106 -23.52 -15.20 5.68
CA ASN A 106 -23.75 -16.07 6.84
C ASN A 106 -22.67 -17.16 7.05
N GLY A 107 -21.39 -16.82 6.76
CA GLY A 107 -20.26 -17.75 6.86
C GLY A 107 -20.15 -18.76 5.70
N VAL A 108 -20.94 -18.61 4.65
CA VAL A 108 -20.91 -19.48 3.46
C VAL A 108 -20.36 -18.71 2.27
N LEU A 109 -19.30 -19.26 1.65
CA LEU A 109 -18.75 -18.73 0.39
C LEU A 109 -19.72 -19.06 -0.75
N GLU A 110 -20.26 -18.04 -1.38
CA GLU A 110 -21.15 -18.17 -2.55
C GLU A 110 -20.38 -18.77 -3.74
N LYS A 111 -21.07 -19.66 -4.50
CA LYS A 111 -20.45 -20.38 -5.63
C LYS A 111 -20.03 -19.44 -6.74
N GLN A 112 -20.87 -18.44 -7.05
CA GLN A 112 -20.62 -17.48 -8.11
C GLN A 112 -20.10 -16.19 -7.53
N PRO A 113 -19.12 -15.55 -8.18
CA PRO A 113 -18.71 -14.20 -7.82
C PRO A 113 -19.86 -13.21 -8.10
N ILE A 114 -19.96 -12.15 -7.29
CA ILE A 114 -20.92 -11.06 -7.55
C ILE A 114 -20.52 -10.26 -8.79
N HIS A 115 -19.23 -10.21 -9.10
CA HIS A 115 -18.70 -9.52 -10.27
C HIS A 115 -17.37 -10.12 -10.73
N VAL A 116 -17.16 -10.07 -12.06
CA VAL A 116 -15.91 -10.46 -12.73
C VAL A 116 -15.45 -9.32 -13.61
N PHE A 117 -14.27 -8.78 -13.34
CA PHE A 117 -13.65 -7.73 -14.14
C PHE A 117 -12.83 -8.35 -15.26
N SER A 118 -13.35 -8.35 -16.47
CA SER A 118 -12.68 -8.93 -17.65
C SER A 118 -11.43 -8.16 -18.10
N GLU A 119 -11.32 -6.89 -17.70
CA GLU A 119 -10.19 -6.01 -18.03
C GLU A 119 -9.02 -6.12 -17.05
N VAL A 120 -9.19 -6.82 -15.92
CA VAL A 120 -8.11 -7.00 -14.93
C VAL A 120 -6.94 -7.72 -15.56
N VAL A 121 -5.75 -7.21 -15.33
CA VAL A 121 -4.50 -7.87 -15.67
C VAL A 121 -3.83 -8.34 -14.39
N GLU A 122 -3.91 -9.63 -14.13
CA GLU A 122 -3.13 -10.28 -13.08
C GLU A 122 -1.71 -10.53 -13.56
N LYS A 123 -0.76 -9.74 -13.06
CA LYS A 123 0.65 -9.88 -13.42
C LYS A 123 1.55 -9.45 -12.25
N GLY A 124 2.32 -10.40 -11.71
CA GLY A 124 3.19 -10.14 -10.56
C GLY A 124 2.39 -9.84 -9.29
N GLU A 125 2.32 -8.55 -8.88
CA GLU A 125 1.54 -8.10 -7.73
C GLU A 125 0.19 -7.49 -8.14
N ASP A 126 0.02 -7.18 -9.42
CA ASP A 126 -1.17 -6.54 -9.98
C ASP A 126 -2.37 -7.48 -10.09
N GLY A 127 -3.53 -6.87 -10.20
CA GLY A 127 -4.80 -7.56 -10.35
C GLY A 127 -5.99 -6.71 -9.87
N LEU A 128 -7.03 -7.38 -9.39
CA LEU A 128 -8.07 -6.75 -8.57
C LEU A 128 -7.57 -6.71 -7.14
N MET A 129 -7.41 -5.51 -6.59
CA MET A 129 -6.76 -5.31 -5.30
C MET A 129 -7.74 -4.87 -4.22
N SER A 130 -7.71 -3.62 -3.80
CA SER A 130 -8.44 -3.15 -2.64
C SER A 130 -9.90 -2.82 -2.93
N LEU A 131 -10.73 -2.95 -1.89
CA LEU A 131 -12.11 -2.45 -1.84
C LEU A 131 -12.24 -1.37 -0.77
N ALA A 132 -13.16 -0.43 -0.97
CA ALA A 132 -13.62 0.48 0.07
C ALA A 132 -15.13 0.69 -0.03
N LEU A 133 -15.79 0.78 1.12
CA LEU A 133 -17.19 1.20 1.19
C LEU A 133 -17.25 2.71 1.38
N ASP A 134 -18.20 3.35 0.72
CA ASP A 134 -18.51 4.77 0.98
C ASP A 134 -18.89 4.95 2.45
N PRO A 135 -18.52 6.06 3.11
CA PRO A 135 -18.95 6.34 4.49
C PRO A 135 -20.48 6.33 4.68
N ASN A 136 -21.25 6.57 3.62
CA ASN A 136 -22.71 6.49 3.60
C ASN A 136 -23.21 5.20 2.92
N TYR A 137 -22.42 4.12 2.91
CA TYR A 137 -22.78 2.86 2.25
C TYR A 137 -24.16 2.33 2.63
N PRO A 138 -24.64 2.40 3.88
CA PRO A 138 -25.99 1.93 4.24
C PRO A 138 -27.11 2.63 3.48
N GLN A 139 -26.87 3.83 2.92
CA GLN A 139 -27.83 4.63 2.19
C GLN A 139 -27.63 4.58 0.66
N ASN A 140 -26.37 4.59 0.21
CA ASN A 140 -26.03 4.71 -1.21
C ASN A 140 -25.53 3.43 -1.85
N HIS A 141 -25.12 2.45 -1.04
CA HIS A 141 -24.53 1.17 -1.47
C HIS A 141 -23.31 1.33 -2.39
N PHE A 142 -22.55 2.43 -2.26
CA PHE A 142 -21.37 2.66 -3.07
C PHE A 142 -20.18 1.83 -2.60
N LEU A 143 -19.66 1.04 -3.52
CA LEU A 143 -18.46 0.23 -3.37
C LEU A 143 -17.38 0.73 -4.36
N TYR A 144 -16.16 0.89 -3.88
CA TYR A 144 -15.02 1.28 -4.69
C TYR A 144 -14.06 0.09 -4.83
N ALA A 145 -13.49 -0.08 -6.03
CA ALA A 145 -12.54 -1.12 -6.34
C ALA A 145 -11.30 -0.56 -7.05
N ALA A 146 -10.11 -0.95 -6.61
CA ALA A 146 -8.84 -0.63 -7.23
C ALA A 146 -8.44 -1.76 -8.18
N ILE A 147 -8.17 -1.41 -9.44
CA ILE A 147 -8.04 -2.34 -10.57
C ILE A 147 -6.77 -2.04 -11.34
N ALA A 148 -5.93 -3.06 -11.55
CA ALA A 148 -4.84 -3.02 -12.51
C ALA A 148 -5.34 -3.49 -13.89
N TYR A 149 -5.03 -2.72 -14.94
CA TYR A 149 -5.43 -3.03 -16.30
C TYR A 149 -4.32 -2.66 -17.30
N ALA A 150 -4.42 -3.14 -18.53
CA ALA A 150 -3.48 -2.81 -19.59
C ALA A 150 -4.12 -1.91 -20.65
N ASP A 151 -3.34 -0.94 -21.16
CA ASP A 151 -3.61 -0.22 -22.39
C ASP A 151 -2.39 -0.32 -23.30
N GLY A 152 -2.53 -1.08 -24.36
CA GLY A 152 -1.39 -1.50 -25.16
C GLY A 152 -0.41 -2.35 -24.37
N GLN A 153 0.84 -1.90 -24.27
CA GLN A 153 1.89 -2.59 -23.51
C GLN A 153 2.11 -2.02 -22.10
N ARG A 154 1.35 -1.01 -21.72
CA ARG A 154 1.49 -0.32 -20.42
C ARG A 154 0.45 -0.82 -19.44
N LEU A 155 0.89 -0.99 -18.19
CA LEU A 155 0.02 -1.25 -17.06
C LEU A 155 -0.37 0.07 -16.41
N TRP A 156 -1.61 0.12 -15.93
CA TRP A 156 -2.20 1.26 -15.27
C TRP A 156 -3.06 0.80 -14.11
N LEU A 157 -3.25 1.66 -13.13
CA LEU A 157 -4.27 1.52 -12.11
C LEU A 157 -5.41 2.49 -12.36
N LYS A 158 -6.59 2.06 -11.96
CA LYS A 158 -7.80 2.88 -11.86
C LYS A 158 -8.58 2.53 -10.61
N VAL A 159 -9.39 3.46 -10.13
CA VAL A 159 -10.40 3.21 -9.11
C VAL A 159 -11.77 3.44 -9.73
N MET A 160 -12.62 2.44 -9.61
CA MET A 160 -14.00 2.46 -10.08
C MET A 160 -14.94 2.43 -8.87
N ARG A 161 -16.06 3.14 -8.95
CA ARG A 161 -17.19 3.04 -8.01
C ARG A 161 -18.33 2.29 -8.66
N PHE A 162 -19.01 1.48 -7.87
CA PHE A 162 -20.19 0.70 -8.26
C PHE A 162 -21.30 0.89 -7.22
N VAL A 163 -22.52 0.56 -7.59
CA VAL A 163 -23.64 0.32 -6.67
C VAL A 163 -23.70 -1.18 -6.38
N ASP A 164 -23.58 -1.58 -5.13
CA ASP A 164 -23.84 -2.96 -4.69
C ASP A 164 -25.35 -3.19 -4.65
N ALA A 165 -25.90 -3.91 -5.64
CA ALA A 165 -27.30 -4.24 -5.75
C ALA A 165 -27.67 -5.56 -5.02
N GLY A 166 -26.74 -6.11 -4.23
CA GLY A 166 -26.91 -7.36 -3.48
C GLY A 166 -26.34 -8.56 -4.20
N ASP A 167 -26.84 -8.90 -5.36
CA ASP A 167 -26.42 -10.05 -6.18
C ASP A 167 -25.57 -9.67 -7.39
N THR A 168 -25.39 -8.38 -7.65
CA THR A 168 -24.55 -7.84 -8.74
C THR A 168 -24.04 -6.45 -8.41
N LEU A 169 -23.00 -6.01 -9.14
CA LEU A 169 -22.55 -4.61 -9.14
C LEU A 169 -23.13 -3.88 -10.35
N ALA A 170 -23.75 -2.73 -10.09
CA ALA A 170 -24.39 -1.88 -11.09
C ALA A 170 -23.72 -0.49 -11.16
N ASP A 171 -24.13 0.34 -12.12
CA ASP A 171 -23.84 1.78 -12.22
C ASP A 171 -22.35 2.14 -12.02
N SER A 172 -21.48 1.54 -12.85
CA SER A 172 -20.05 1.78 -12.79
C SER A 172 -19.69 3.24 -13.09
N PHE A 173 -18.80 3.81 -12.28
CA PHE A 173 -18.31 5.17 -12.44
C PHE A 173 -16.78 5.20 -12.28
N MET A 174 -16.07 5.84 -13.22
CA MET A 174 -14.63 6.05 -13.15
C MET A 174 -14.31 7.15 -12.15
N VAL A 175 -13.62 6.84 -11.05
CA VAL A 175 -13.26 7.80 -10.02
C VAL A 175 -11.90 8.45 -10.34
N ILE A 176 -10.90 7.64 -10.66
CA ILE A 176 -9.57 8.08 -11.10
C ILE A 176 -8.98 7.03 -12.02
N ASP A 177 -8.22 7.46 -13.01
CA ASP A 177 -7.64 6.59 -14.03
C ASP A 177 -6.19 6.99 -14.34
N ARG A 178 -5.48 6.14 -15.08
CA ARG A 178 -4.11 6.41 -15.57
C ARG A 178 -3.08 6.65 -14.48
N ILE A 179 -3.22 5.99 -13.33
CA ILE A 179 -2.15 5.93 -12.35
C ILE A 179 -1.10 4.96 -12.90
N PRO A 180 0.19 5.35 -13.01
CA PRO A 180 1.22 4.45 -13.53
C PRO A 180 1.33 3.17 -12.68
N ALA A 181 1.46 2.03 -13.36
CA ALA A 181 1.60 0.71 -12.75
C ALA A 181 2.67 -0.11 -13.47
N ALA A 182 3.18 -1.12 -12.79
CA ALA A 182 4.09 -2.11 -13.35
C ALA A 182 3.80 -3.48 -12.73
N GLN A 183 4.48 -4.51 -13.19
CA GLN A 183 4.35 -5.87 -12.64
C GLN A 183 4.54 -5.94 -11.11
N TYR A 184 5.27 -5.00 -10.54
CA TYR A 184 5.55 -4.86 -9.12
C TYR A 184 5.40 -3.41 -8.70
N HIS A 185 5.19 -3.18 -7.40
CA HIS A 185 5.09 -1.86 -6.81
C HIS A 185 3.95 -1.00 -7.38
N SER A 186 2.77 -1.59 -7.44
CA SER A 186 1.57 -0.83 -7.84
C SER A 186 0.77 -0.27 -6.65
N GLY A 187 1.08 -0.66 -5.43
CA GLY A 187 0.25 -0.36 -4.26
C GLY A 187 -0.85 -1.44 -4.20
N CYS A 188 -2.07 -1.23 -4.29
CA CYS A 188 -2.93 -0.05 -4.27
C CYS A 188 -4.01 -0.27 -3.18
N ARG A 189 -3.80 0.28 -1.99
CA ARG A 189 -4.81 0.31 -0.93
C ARG A 189 -5.72 1.51 -1.17
N ILE A 190 -7.03 1.33 -1.05
CA ILE A 190 -7.99 2.43 -1.01
C ILE A 190 -8.76 2.41 0.31
N ALA A 191 -8.97 3.57 0.91
CA ALA A 191 -9.73 3.70 2.14
C ALA A 191 -10.29 5.12 2.28
N PHE A 192 -11.47 5.24 2.89
CA PHE A 192 -12.00 6.55 3.27
C PHE A 192 -11.40 7.00 4.59
N GLY A 193 -10.86 8.20 4.61
CA GLY A 193 -10.42 8.86 5.84
C GLY A 193 -11.58 9.42 6.66
N PRO A 194 -11.32 9.82 7.91
CA PRO A 194 -12.33 10.42 8.80
C PRO A 194 -12.86 11.75 8.27
N ASP A 195 -12.18 12.37 7.31
CA ASP A 195 -12.60 13.57 6.58
C ASP A 195 -13.55 13.29 5.39
N GLY A 196 -13.93 12.02 5.19
CA GLY A 196 -14.80 11.56 4.12
C GLY A 196 -14.15 11.60 2.72
N LYS A 197 -12.82 11.73 2.63
CA LYS A 197 -12.08 11.67 1.36
C LYS A 197 -11.56 10.26 1.11
N LEU A 198 -11.45 9.90 -0.17
CA LEU A 198 -10.85 8.64 -0.59
C LEU A 198 -9.33 8.82 -0.69
N TYR A 199 -8.61 8.01 0.07
CA TYR A 199 -7.16 7.91 0.00
C TYR A 199 -6.77 6.67 -0.80
N ILE A 200 -5.73 6.81 -1.63
CA ILE A 200 -5.26 5.77 -2.53
C ILE A 200 -3.75 5.70 -2.41
N THR A 201 -3.20 4.54 -2.07
CA THR A 201 -1.75 4.33 -2.12
C THR A 201 -1.33 3.90 -3.52
N THR A 202 -0.22 4.40 -4.01
CA THR A 202 0.33 4.04 -5.31
C THR A 202 1.82 3.75 -5.18
N GLY A 203 2.28 2.65 -5.75
CA GLY A 203 3.70 2.33 -5.78
C GLY A 203 4.45 3.14 -6.85
N ASP A 204 5.78 3.04 -6.84
CA ASP A 204 6.67 3.72 -7.77
C ASP A 204 6.66 3.15 -9.20
N ALA A 205 5.82 2.12 -9.46
CA ALA A 205 5.74 1.42 -10.74
C ALA A 205 7.12 0.91 -11.24
N THR A 206 8.00 0.52 -10.31
CA THR A 206 9.39 0.07 -10.55
C THR A 206 10.34 1.14 -11.11
N ASP A 207 9.94 2.40 -11.08
CA ASP A 207 10.79 3.55 -11.36
C ASP A 207 10.78 4.51 -10.15
N GLY A 208 11.75 4.34 -9.26
CA GLY A 208 11.85 5.13 -8.03
C GLY A 208 11.90 6.65 -8.26
N ASN A 209 12.31 7.12 -9.44
CA ASN A 209 12.32 8.56 -9.73
C ASN A 209 10.90 9.14 -9.75
N LEU A 210 9.90 8.34 -10.15
CA LEU A 210 8.51 8.78 -10.15
C LEU A 210 8.00 9.13 -8.75
N ALA A 211 8.57 8.51 -7.71
CA ALA A 211 8.17 8.80 -6.33
C ALA A 211 8.46 10.24 -5.91
N GLN A 212 9.51 10.86 -6.44
CA GLN A 212 9.87 12.26 -6.18
C GLN A 212 9.28 13.24 -7.21
N ASP A 213 8.75 12.76 -8.34
CA ASP A 213 8.12 13.60 -9.37
C ASP A 213 6.69 13.94 -8.98
N LEU A 214 6.39 15.23 -8.72
CA LEU A 214 5.05 15.70 -8.35
C LEU A 214 4.07 15.79 -9.53
N GLU A 215 4.53 15.60 -10.76
CA GLU A 215 3.66 15.46 -11.93
C GLU A 215 3.21 14.01 -12.15
N SER A 216 3.82 13.05 -11.46
CA SER A 216 3.47 11.62 -11.49
C SER A 216 2.58 11.26 -10.31
N LEU A 217 1.61 10.36 -10.55
CA LEU A 217 0.79 9.76 -9.49
C LEU A 217 1.40 8.47 -8.91
N ALA A 218 2.57 8.03 -9.39
CA ALA A 218 3.27 6.85 -8.86
C ALA A 218 4.12 7.21 -7.64
N GLY A 219 4.22 6.29 -6.66
CA GLY A 219 4.98 6.49 -5.42
C GLY A 219 4.38 7.55 -4.49
N LYS A 220 3.05 7.53 -4.34
CA LYS A 220 2.26 8.55 -3.64
C LYS A 220 1.23 7.94 -2.69
N ILE A 221 0.77 8.75 -1.77
CA ILE A 221 -0.58 8.64 -1.23
C ILE A 221 -1.39 9.76 -1.87
N LEU A 222 -2.49 9.40 -2.53
CA LEU A 222 -3.42 10.34 -3.16
C LEU A 222 -4.61 10.58 -2.23
N ARG A 223 -5.24 11.76 -2.31
CA ARG A 223 -6.48 12.11 -1.61
C ARG A 223 -7.41 12.83 -2.55
N ILE A 224 -8.61 12.28 -2.75
CA ILE A 224 -9.62 12.79 -3.67
C ILE A 224 -11.02 12.76 -3.03
N ASN A 225 -11.95 13.48 -3.59
CA ASN A 225 -13.37 13.34 -3.26
C ASN A 225 -13.93 12.02 -3.80
N SER A 226 -15.04 11.55 -3.25
CA SER A 226 -15.72 10.32 -3.66
C SER A 226 -16.19 10.31 -5.14
N ASP A 227 -16.27 11.49 -5.76
CA ASP A 227 -16.60 11.69 -7.17
C ASP A 227 -15.35 11.88 -8.06
N GLY A 228 -14.14 11.71 -7.52
CA GLY A 228 -12.88 11.86 -8.24
C GLY A 228 -12.35 13.28 -8.36
N THR A 229 -13.09 14.29 -7.92
CA THR A 229 -12.61 15.69 -7.93
C THR A 229 -11.52 15.91 -6.89
N ILE A 230 -10.66 16.90 -7.13
CA ILE A 230 -9.55 17.23 -6.23
C ILE A 230 -10.03 18.12 -5.08
N PRO A 231 -9.81 17.75 -3.81
CA PRO A 231 -10.09 18.62 -2.68
C PRO A 231 -9.26 19.92 -2.72
N ALA A 232 -9.89 21.06 -2.48
CA ALA A 232 -9.22 22.37 -2.52
C ALA A 232 -8.17 22.55 -1.41
N ASP A 233 -8.27 21.74 -0.34
CA ASP A 233 -7.37 21.73 0.79
C ASP A 233 -6.22 20.69 0.68
N ASN A 234 -6.01 20.09 -0.50
CA ASN A 234 -4.84 19.27 -0.74
C ASN A 234 -3.55 20.10 -0.67
N PRO A 235 -2.40 19.50 -0.29
CA PRO A 235 -1.15 20.24 -0.12
C PRO A 235 -0.63 20.88 -1.42
N PHE A 236 -0.88 20.23 -2.55
CA PHE A 236 -0.45 20.69 -3.87
C PHE A 236 -1.69 21.11 -4.67
N VAL A 237 -1.73 22.38 -5.05
CA VAL A 237 -2.91 22.98 -5.70
C VAL A 237 -3.27 22.23 -6.99
N GLY A 238 -4.52 21.77 -7.08
CA GLY A 238 -5.02 21.05 -8.26
C GLY A 238 -4.48 19.63 -8.43
N SER A 239 -3.73 19.11 -7.46
CA SER A 239 -3.17 17.76 -7.47
C SER A 239 -3.88 16.84 -6.47
N ALA A 240 -4.00 15.56 -6.85
CA ALA A 240 -4.49 14.51 -5.96
C ALA A 240 -3.47 14.11 -4.88
N ILE A 241 -2.21 14.51 -5.00
CA ILE A 241 -1.12 14.08 -4.13
C ILE A 241 -1.34 14.60 -2.71
N TRP A 242 -1.34 13.69 -1.73
CA TRP A 242 -1.35 13.98 -0.30
C TRP A 242 0.05 13.92 0.30
N SER A 243 0.82 12.86 -0.03
CA SER A 243 2.23 12.68 0.32
C SER A 243 2.97 11.98 -0.83
N TYR A 244 4.30 12.02 -0.81
CA TYR A 244 5.13 11.51 -1.89
C TYR A 244 6.44 10.91 -1.39
N GLY A 245 7.20 10.29 -2.29
CA GLY A 245 8.44 9.63 -1.92
C GLY A 245 8.22 8.25 -1.30
N HIS A 246 7.16 7.55 -1.73
CA HIS A 246 6.82 6.19 -1.34
C HIS A 246 7.31 5.18 -2.38
N ARG A 247 7.69 3.97 -1.93
CA ARG A 247 8.10 2.90 -2.83
C ARG A 247 6.93 1.99 -3.22
N ASN A 248 6.32 1.32 -2.26
CA ASN A 248 5.19 0.40 -2.50
C ASN A 248 4.27 0.30 -1.28
N PRO A 249 3.51 1.35 -0.99
CA PRO A 249 2.60 1.41 0.16
C PRO A 249 1.37 0.52 -0.06
N GLN A 250 1.07 -0.36 0.92
CA GLN A 250 -0.03 -1.34 0.83
C GLN A 250 -1.00 -1.31 2.01
N GLY A 251 -0.69 -0.59 3.07
CA GLY A 251 -1.56 -0.45 4.23
C GLY A 251 -1.89 1.00 4.56
N LEU A 252 -3.13 1.28 4.96
CA LEU A 252 -3.58 2.57 5.48
C LEU A 252 -4.52 2.34 6.67
N ALA A 253 -4.29 3.07 7.77
CA ALA A 253 -5.20 3.06 8.91
C ALA A 253 -5.16 4.40 9.67
N TRP A 254 -6.32 4.88 10.11
CA TRP A 254 -6.44 6.08 10.96
C TRP A 254 -6.68 5.69 12.39
N GLN A 255 -5.93 6.31 13.32
CA GLN A 255 -6.23 6.18 14.73
C GLN A 255 -7.52 6.95 15.05
N PRO A 256 -8.56 6.29 15.57
CA PRO A 256 -9.89 6.90 15.73
C PRO A 256 -9.88 8.14 16.62
N ASP A 257 -9.11 8.10 17.71
CA ASP A 257 -9.13 9.15 18.74
C ASP A 257 -8.32 10.40 18.34
N THR A 258 -7.33 10.27 17.46
CA THR A 258 -6.39 11.36 17.09
C THR A 258 -6.46 11.77 15.63
N GLY A 259 -6.99 10.90 14.75
CA GLY A 259 -6.99 11.11 13.31
C GLY A 259 -5.62 10.92 12.66
N ILE A 260 -4.61 10.45 13.40
CA ILE A 260 -3.28 10.16 12.85
C ILE A 260 -3.42 9.05 11.81
N LEU A 261 -2.89 9.31 10.60
CA LEU A 261 -2.81 8.34 9.52
C LEU A 261 -1.50 7.58 9.60
N TYR A 262 -1.60 6.26 9.69
CA TYR A 262 -0.48 5.34 9.57
C TYR A 262 -0.52 4.65 8.21
N GLU A 263 0.64 4.30 7.73
CA GLU A 263 0.85 3.60 6.47
C GLU A 263 1.94 2.53 6.65
N THR A 264 1.87 1.46 5.85
CA THR A 264 2.91 0.44 5.76
C THR A 264 3.32 0.21 4.32
N GLU A 265 4.65 0.16 4.07
CA GLU A 265 5.17 -0.06 2.72
C GLU A 265 6.34 -1.05 2.66
N HIS A 266 6.49 -1.65 1.46
CA HIS A 266 7.59 -2.55 1.17
C HIS A 266 8.86 -1.76 0.86
N GLY A 267 9.93 -2.07 1.56
CA GLY A 267 11.26 -1.55 1.31
C GLY A 267 11.95 -2.17 0.08
N PRO A 268 13.18 -1.74 -0.21
CA PRO A 268 13.92 -2.17 -1.38
C PRO A 268 14.26 -3.67 -1.39
N THR A 269 14.49 -4.16 -2.60
CA THR A 269 15.02 -5.50 -2.89
C THR A 269 16.43 -5.38 -3.48
N VAL A 270 17.09 -6.52 -3.70
CA VAL A 270 18.43 -6.54 -4.32
C VAL A 270 18.51 -5.87 -5.71
N PHE A 271 17.38 -5.56 -6.33
CA PHE A 271 17.32 -4.93 -7.65
C PHE A 271 17.35 -3.40 -7.60
N ASP A 272 16.90 -2.80 -6.50
CA ASP A 272 16.72 -1.36 -6.35
C ASP A 272 17.31 -0.79 -5.05
N GLY A 273 17.94 -1.64 -4.23
CA GLY A 273 18.64 -1.23 -3.01
C GLY A 273 19.11 -2.41 -2.15
N PRO A 274 19.59 -2.18 -0.97
CA PRO A 274 19.80 -3.22 0.03
C PRO A 274 18.45 -3.87 0.37
N ALA A 275 18.38 -5.20 0.47
CA ALA A 275 17.14 -5.91 0.78
C ALA A 275 16.72 -5.68 2.22
N GLY A 276 15.44 -5.43 2.44
CA GLY A 276 14.85 -5.09 3.74
C GLY A 276 14.29 -3.68 3.74
N GLY A 277 14.19 -3.06 4.92
CA GLY A 277 13.74 -1.67 5.00
C GLY A 277 12.25 -1.47 4.74
N ASP A 278 11.41 -2.47 5.03
CA ASP A 278 9.96 -2.25 5.05
C ASP A 278 9.61 -1.27 6.18
N GLU A 279 8.63 -0.41 5.96
CA GLU A 279 8.38 0.73 6.82
C GLU A 279 6.97 0.74 7.41
N VAL A 280 6.87 1.29 8.61
CA VAL A 280 5.63 1.83 9.17
C VAL A 280 5.81 3.33 9.28
N ASN A 281 4.93 4.07 8.63
CA ASN A 281 4.99 5.52 8.54
C ASN A 281 3.83 6.20 9.25
N VAL A 282 4.06 7.40 9.81
CA VAL A 282 3.03 8.37 10.17
C VAL A 282 2.92 9.36 9.01
N ILE A 283 1.76 9.42 8.38
CA ILE A 283 1.60 10.22 7.17
C ILE A 283 1.18 11.66 7.50
N GLU A 284 1.97 12.60 7.00
CA GLU A 284 1.75 14.03 7.14
C GLU A 284 1.37 14.67 5.79
N ARG A 285 0.53 15.67 5.85
CA ARG A 285 0.08 16.43 4.68
C ARG A 285 1.25 17.10 3.96
N GLY A 286 1.49 16.73 2.70
CA GLY A 286 2.60 17.25 1.88
C GLY A 286 3.96 16.64 2.21
N GLY A 287 4.02 15.61 3.06
CA GLY A 287 5.25 14.97 3.49
C GLY A 287 5.97 14.25 2.35
N ASN A 288 7.33 14.29 2.38
CA ASN A 288 8.23 13.52 1.53
C ASN A 288 8.84 12.38 2.35
N TYR A 289 8.61 11.12 1.96
CA TYR A 289 9.07 9.91 2.66
C TYR A 289 10.39 9.38 2.10
N GLY A 290 10.96 10.08 1.13
CA GLY A 290 12.37 10.00 0.76
C GLY A 290 12.74 8.98 -0.28
N TRP A 291 11.91 7.99 -0.61
CA TRP A 291 12.23 7.03 -1.67
C TRP A 291 12.40 7.73 -3.03
N PRO A 292 13.40 7.38 -3.86
CA PRO A 292 14.50 6.42 -3.65
C PRO A 292 15.77 7.03 -3.03
N LEU A 293 15.72 8.29 -2.60
CA LEU A 293 16.88 9.06 -2.13
C LEU A 293 17.37 8.63 -0.74
N VAL A 294 16.46 8.09 0.07
CA VAL A 294 16.72 7.46 1.37
C VAL A 294 15.90 6.19 1.50
N SER A 295 16.36 5.26 2.32
CA SER A 295 15.67 4.03 2.70
C SER A 295 16.24 3.49 4.00
N HIS A 296 15.57 2.57 4.67
CA HIS A 296 15.96 2.01 5.95
C HIS A 296 16.04 3.12 7.03
N GLU A 297 16.99 3.06 7.93
CA GLU A 297 17.21 4.02 9.02
C GLU A 297 17.94 5.30 8.54
N LYS A 298 18.14 5.49 7.24
CA LYS A 298 18.78 6.70 6.73
C LYS A 298 17.80 7.87 6.78
N SER A 299 18.30 9.03 7.11
CA SER A 299 17.54 10.27 7.16
C SER A 299 18.16 11.34 6.27
N ARG A 300 17.34 12.26 5.78
CA ARG A 300 17.76 13.42 4.99
C ARG A 300 16.89 14.62 5.35
N ALA A 301 17.48 15.79 5.43
CA ALA A 301 16.74 17.02 5.68
C ALA A 301 15.61 17.22 4.66
N GLY A 302 14.43 17.60 5.13
CA GLY A 302 13.23 17.77 4.30
C GLY A 302 12.50 16.46 3.96
N MET A 303 12.93 15.33 4.51
CA MET A 303 12.28 14.03 4.37
C MET A 303 11.87 13.49 5.74
N ILE A 304 10.72 12.82 5.79
CA ILE A 304 10.16 12.22 7.00
C ILE A 304 10.72 10.81 7.10
N SER A 305 11.28 10.50 8.27
CA SER A 305 11.76 9.16 8.58
C SER A 305 10.63 8.25 9.02
N PRO A 306 10.70 6.94 8.74
CA PRO A 306 9.69 5.98 9.20
C PRO A 306 9.65 5.88 10.73
N LEU A 307 8.50 5.48 11.25
CA LEU A 307 8.29 5.18 12.66
C LEU A 307 8.96 3.88 13.06
N LEU A 308 8.97 2.89 12.18
CA LEU A 308 9.58 1.57 12.36
C LEU A 308 10.08 1.05 11.01
N VAL A 309 11.23 0.39 11.04
CA VAL A 309 11.87 -0.26 9.89
C VAL A 309 12.08 -1.74 10.18
N PHE A 310 11.76 -2.59 9.20
CA PHE A 310 11.98 -4.03 9.28
C PHE A 310 13.11 -4.47 8.34
N THR A 311 14.20 -5.00 8.93
CA THR A 311 15.27 -5.65 8.21
C THR A 311 15.69 -6.90 9.01
N PRO A 312 15.41 -8.12 8.53
CA PRO A 312 14.92 -8.48 7.20
C PRO A 312 13.47 -8.07 6.93
N ALA A 313 13.10 -8.01 5.63
CA ALA A 313 11.77 -7.60 5.19
C ALA A 313 10.65 -8.54 5.68
N GLU A 314 9.55 -7.96 6.13
CA GLU A 314 8.30 -8.64 6.50
C GLU A 314 7.29 -8.65 5.34
N ALA A 315 7.39 -7.70 4.40
CA ALA A 315 6.44 -7.41 3.32
C ALA A 315 5.01 -7.19 3.86
N PRO A 316 4.74 -6.03 4.51
CA PRO A 316 3.44 -5.72 5.10
C PRO A 316 2.35 -5.63 4.03
N GLY A 317 1.22 -6.29 4.26
CA GLY A 317 0.03 -6.24 3.41
C GLY A 317 -0.88 -5.08 3.77
N SER A 318 -2.09 -5.35 4.28
CA SER A 318 -2.97 -4.30 4.81
C SER A 318 -2.54 -3.83 6.19
N LEU A 319 -3.02 -2.68 6.61
CA LEU A 319 -2.86 -2.16 7.97
C LEU A 319 -4.24 -1.93 8.60
N MET A 320 -4.37 -2.29 9.88
CA MET A 320 -5.56 -2.07 10.69
C MET A 320 -5.15 -1.50 12.05
N ILE A 321 -5.96 -0.60 12.62
CA ILE A 321 -5.91 -0.24 14.04
C ILE A 321 -7.11 -0.89 14.72
N TYR A 322 -6.83 -1.66 15.75
CA TYR A 322 -7.86 -2.45 16.39
C TYR A 322 -8.64 -1.66 17.44
N SER A 323 -9.97 -1.78 17.44
CA SER A 323 -10.86 -1.03 18.34
C SER A 323 -10.84 -1.52 19.80
N GLY A 324 -10.39 -2.75 20.07
CA GLY A 324 -10.39 -3.35 21.38
C GLY A 324 -11.73 -3.99 21.81
N ARG A 325 -12.66 -4.23 20.87
CA ARG A 325 -14.01 -4.71 21.22
C ARG A 325 -14.04 -6.13 21.79
N VAL A 326 -13.25 -7.04 21.25
CA VAL A 326 -13.15 -8.44 21.72
C VAL A 326 -11.89 -8.63 22.55
N PHE A 327 -10.79 -7.97 22.19
CA PHE A 327 -9.52 -8.01 22.90
C PHE A 327 -9.16 -6.61 23.44
N PRO A 328 -9.69 -6.22 24.60
CA PRO A 328 -9.48 -4.86 25.17
C PRO A 328 -8.01 -4.50 25.36
N GLU A 329 -7.15 -5.50 25.60
CA GLU A 329 -5.70 -5.35 25.79
C GLU A 329 -4.96 -4.92 24.52
N TRP A 330 -5.62 -5.06 23.35
CA TRP A 330 -5.09 -4.72 22.04
C TRP A 330 -5.68 -3.42 21.47
N ARG A 331 -6.46 -2.71 22.28
CA ARG A 331 -7.08 -1.47 21.82
C ARG A 331 -6.02 -0.47 21.36
N GLY A 332 -6.16 0.03 20.12
CA GLY A 332 -5.27 1.03 19.54
C GLY A 332 -3.99 0.45 18.96
N ASP A 333 -3.77 -0.87 19.05
CA ASP A 333 -2.62 -1.51 18.42
C ASP A 333 -2.82 -1.60 16.89
N LEU A 334 -1.72 -1.50 16.17
CA LEU A 334 -1.71 -1.73 14.72
C LEU A 334 -1.49 -3.21 14.43
N PHE A 335 -2.17 -3.69 13.40
CA PHE A 335 -1.99 -5.04 12.88
C PHE A 335 -1.77 -5.01 11.38
N PHE A 336 -0.83 -5.81 10.89
CA PHE A 336 -0.68 -6.08 9.46
C PHE A 336 -0.34 -7.54 9.19
N GLY A 337 -0.74 -8.04 8.02
CA GLY A 337 -0.33 -9.34 7.54
C GLY A 337 1.08 -9.28 6.95
N ALA A 338 1.98 -10.15 7.40
CA ALA A 338 3.33 -10.28 6.86
C ALA A 338 3.33 -11.31 5.72
N LEU A 339 3.59 -10.84 4.50
CA LEU A 339 3.64 -11.70 3.32
C LEU A 339 4.96 -12.48 3.24
N LYS A 340 6.11 -11.81 3.42
CA LYS A 340 7.42 -12.46 3.37
C LYS A 340 7.83 -13.02 4.71
N GLY A 341 7.55 -12.29 5.77
CA GLY A 341 7.83 -12.73 7.13
C GLY A 341 6.89 -13.79 7.65
N GLU A 342 5.78 -14.03 6.95
CA GLU A 342 4.69 -14.95 7.28
C GLU A 342 4.11 -14.73 8.69
N GLY A 343 2.79 -14.67 8.78
CA GLY A 343 2.09 -14.46 10.05
C GLY A 343 1.44 -13.08 10.20
N LEU A 344 0.92 -12.82 11.39
CA LEU A 344 0.21 -11.60 11.76
C LEU A 344 1.07 -10.78 12.71
N MET A 345 1.51 -9.60 12.26
CA MET A 345 2.27 -8.64 13.06
C MET A 345 1.34 -7.77 13.89
N ARG A 346 1.68 -7.59 15.15
CA ARG A 346 1.07 -6.63 16.07
C ARG A 346 2.10 -5.60 16.48
N ILE A 347 1.73 -4.32 16.45
CA ILE A 347 2.56 -3.20 16.90
C ILE A 347 1.77 -2.43 17.94
N ARG A 348 2.31 -2.35 19.15
CA ARG A 348 1.78 -1.56 20.25
C ARG A 348 2.37 -0.16 20.19
N LEU A 349 1.51 0.83 20.10
CA LEU A 349 1.90 2.22 20.19
C LEU A 349 2.11 2.63 21.67
N ASP A 350 2.93 3.65 21.88
CA ASP A 350 3.06 4.26 23.20
C ASP A 350 1.78 5.07 23.53
N GLU A 351 1.18 4.79 24.68
CA GLU A 351 -0.09 5.40 25.11
C GLU A 351 0.02 6.91 25.31
N SER A 352 1.21 7.41 25.67
CA SER A 352 1.46 8.84 25.87
C SER A 352 1.84 9.58 24.60
N ASN A 353 2.37 8.86 23.61
CA ASN A 353 2.78 9.40 22.33
C ASN A 353 2.53 8.38 21.19
N PRO A 354 1.41 8.44 20.50
CA PRO A 354 1.08 7.48 19.45
C PRO A 354 2.01 7.55 18.22
N LYS A 355 2.91 8.53 18.16
CA LYS A 355 4.02 8.58 17.19
C LYS A 355 5.28 7.84 17.70
N GLN A 356 5.16 6.99 18.70
CA GLN A 356 6.23 6.12 19.20
C GLN A 356 5.72 4.69 19.36
N ILE A 357 6.62 3.74 19.23
CA ILE A 357 6.34 2.31 19.37
C ILE A 357 6.80 1.83 20.73
N ALA A 358 5.88 1.22 21.48
CA ALA A 358 6.18 0.59 22.76
C ALA A 358 6.75 -0.82 22.57
N SER A 359 6.17 -1.62 21.65
CA SER A 359 6.62 -2.98 21.33
C SER A 359 6.02 -3.46 20.02
N TYR A 360 6.61 -4.48 19.40
CA TYR A 360 6.03 -5.17 18.27
C TYR A 360 6.44 -6.64 18.24
N GLY A 361 5.69 -7.46 17.53
CA GLY A 361 5.98 -8.89 17.35
C GLY A 361 4.84 -9.61 16.65
N LYS A 362 5.12 -10.81 16.16
CA LYS A 362 4.10 -11.67 15.52
C LYS A 362 3.30 -12.43 16.56
N LEU A 363 2.02 -12.61 16.30
CA LEU A 363 1.18 -13.52 17.08
C LEU A 363 1.60 -14.96 16.77
N ARG A 364 2.10 -15.69 17.79
CA ARG A 364 2.66 -17.05 17.65
C ARG A 364 1.61 -18.07 17.23
N GLU A 365 0.37 -17.84 17.61
CA GLU A 365 -0.79 -18.70 17.31
C GLU A 365 -1.17 -18.65 15.83
N VAL A 366 -0.75 -17.58 15.10
CA VAL A 366 -1.07 -17.36 13.69
C VAL A 366 0.07 -17.85 12.80
N SER A 367 0.01 -19.13 12.43
CA SER A 367 1.03 -19.79 11.58
C SER A 367 0.36 -20.43 10.36
N PHE A 368 -0.09 -19.57 9.42
CA PHE A 368 -0.81 -19.98 8.20
C PHE A 368 -0.11 -19.55 6.92
N GLY A 369 1.20 -19.26 7.00
CA GLY A 369 1.99 -18.76 5.89
C GLY A 369 1.79 -17.26 5.64
N ARG A 370 1.73 -16.88 4.39
CA ARG A 370 1.64 -15.51 3.93
C ARG A 370 0.26 -14.92 4.24
N ILE A 371 0.22 -13.81 4.97
CA ILE A 371 -1.03 -13.10 5.33
C ILE A 371 -1.05 -11.76 4.60
N ARG A 372 -2.21 -11.43 3.97
CA ARG A 372 -2.35 -10.18 3.20
C ARG A 372 -3.33 -9.20 3.85
N ALA A 373 -4.62 -9.47 3.82
CA ALA A 373 -5.61 -8.61 4.44
C ALA A 373 -5.73 -8.90 5.94
N VAL A 374 -5.89 -7.82 6.71
CA VAL A 374 -6.26 -7.87 8.14
C VAL A 374 -7.28 -6.78 8.37
N VAL A 375 -8.45 -7.14 8.89
CA VAL A 375 -9.55 -6.22 9.14
C VAL A 375 -10.28 -6.58 10.44
N GLU A 376 -10.88 -5.58 11.08
CA GLU A 376 -11.82 -5.82 12.17
C GLU A 376 -13.22 -6.02 11.59
N GLY A 377 -13.86 -7.13 11.96
CA GLY A 377 -15.24 -7.39 11.58
C GLY A 377 -16.26 -6.61 12.42
N PRO A 378 -17.52 -6.54 11.96
CA PRO A 378 -18.59 -5.87 12.69
C PRO A 378 -18.91 -6.53 14.03
N ASP A 379 -18.46 -7.74 14.27
CA ASP A 379 -18.52 -8.46 15.54
C ASP A 379 -17.37 -8.13 16.50
N GLY A 380 -16.39 -7.32 16.04
CA GLY A 380 -15.19 -6.94 16.80
C GLY A 380 -14.07 -7.96 16.76
N ASN A 381 -14.24 -9.07 16.07
CA ASN A 381 -13.18 -10.04 15.85
C ASN A 381 -12.22 -9.58 14.74
N ILE A 382 -11.00 -10.11 14.75
CA ILE A 382 -10.01 -9.83 13.72
C ILE A 382 -10.11 -10.90 12.64
N TYR A 383 -10.26 -10.46 11.39
CA TYR A 383 -10.28 -11.34 10.21
C TYR A 383 -9.02 -11.11 9.38
N PHE A 384 -8.49 -12.21 8.81
CA PHE A 384 -7.34 -12.12 7.91
C PHE A 384 -7.42 -13.12 6.78
N THR A 385 -6.78 -12.78 5.64
CA THR A 385 -6.64 -13.68 4.48
C THR A 385 -5.25 -14.28 4.41
N THR A 386 -5.15 -15.55 4.00
CA THR A 386 -3.88 -16.08 3.49
C THR A 386 -3.65 -15.64 2.04
N SER A 387 -2.41 -15.69 1.58
CA SER A 387 -1.97 -15.40 0.20
C SER A 387 -0.89 -16.40 -0.22
N ASN A 388 -1.12 -17.67 0.02
CA ASN A 388 -0.14 -18.73 -0.24
C ASN A 388 -0.09 -19.14 -1.72
N ARG A 389 -1.14 -18.79 -2.51
CA ARG A 389 -1.25 -19.04 -3.95
C ARG A 389 -0.71 -17.92 -4.82
N ASP A 390 -0.16 -16.84 -4.26
CA ASP A 390 0.32 -15.66 -4.99
C ASP A 390 1.61 -15.88 -5.81
N GLY A 391 2.06 -17.13 -5.92
CA GLY A 391 3.27 -17.51 -6.65
C GLY A 391 4.57 -17.43 -5.83
N ARG A 392 4.50 -17.00 -4.56
CA ARG A 392 5.63 -16.88 -3.63
C ARG A 392 5.47 -17.71 -2.36
N GLY A 393 4.25 -18.20 -2.09
CA GLY A 393 3.93 -19.02 -0.94
C GLY A 393 3.99 -20.53 -1.22
N GLN A 394 3.67 -21.32 -0.21
CA GLN A 394 3.52 -22.76 -0.29
C GLN A 394 2.07 -23.14 0.07
N PRO A 395 1.16 -23.20 -0.92
CA PRO A 395 -0.24 -23.41 -0.64
C PRO A 395 -0.55 -24.82 -0.14
N SER A 396 -1.41 -24.91 0.88
CA SER A 396 -2.09 -26.13 1.26
C SER A 396 -3.28 -26.41 0.33
N PRO A 397 -3.86 -27.64 0.34
CA PRO A 397 -5.02 -27.96 -0.51
C PRO A 397 -6.25 -27.04 -0.28
N LEU A 398 -6.42 -26.48 0.91
CA LEU A 398 -7.54 -25.62 1.27
C LEU A 398 -7.27 -24.12 1.05
N ASP A 399 -6.02 -23.72 0.78
CA ASP A 399 -5.68 -22.32 0.56
C ASP A 399 -6.26 -21.78 -0.78
N ASP A 400 -6.46 -20.46 -0.91
CA ASP A 400 -6.30 -19.48 0.17
C ASP A 400 -7.57 -19.42 1.01
N ARG A 401 -7.44 -18.90 2.25
CA ARG A 401 -8.49 -18.95 3.27
C ARG A 401 -8.68 -17.60 3.94
N ILE A 402 -9.86 -17.43 4.53
CA ILE A 402 -10.15 -16.39 5.52
C ILE A 402 -10.25 -17.04 6.88
N PHE A 403 -9.56 -16.46 7.84
CA PHE A 403 -9.62 -16.82 9.24
C PHE A 403 -10.20 -15.70 10.09
N ARG A 404 -10.75 -16.08 11.25
CA ARG A 404 -11.21 -15.18 12.29
C ARG A 404 -10.52 -15.51 13.60
N LEU A 405 -9.97 -14.49 14.28
CA LEU A 405 -9.51 -14.61 15.65
C LEU A 405 -10.67 -14.25 16.57
N ARG A 406 -10.98 -15.13 17.52
CA ARG A 406 -11.97 -14.95 18.58
C ARG A 406 -11.29 -15.02 19.93
N ALA A 407 -11.94 -14.47 20.97
CA ALA A 407 -11.54 -14.76 22.33
C ALA A 407 -11.74 -16.27 22.59
N GLY A 408 -10.71 -16.91 23.11
CA GLY A 408 -10.78 -18.29 23.57
C GLY A 408 -11.54 -18.40 24.92
N ASP A 409 -12.06 -19.57 25.18
CA ASP A 409 -12.76 -19.90 26.44
C ASP A 409 -11.79 -19.89 27.64
#